data_f709cd7df7757ef6c5a70401efe0197d
#
_entry.id   f709cd7df7757ef6c5a70401efe0197d
#
_cell.length_a   1.000
_cell.length_b   1.000
_cell.length_c   1.000
_cell.angle_alpha   90.00
_cell.angle_beta   90.00
_cell.angle_gamma   90.00
#
_symmetry.space_group_name_H-M   'P 1'
#
loop_
_entity.id
_entity.type
_entity.pdbx_description
1 polymer ?
#
loop_
_entity_poly.entity_id
_entity_poly.type
_entity_poly.pdbx_seq_one_letter_code
_entity_poly.pdbx_strand_id
1 'polypeptide(L)'
;SYIAGDFASGKGSIDPLIASWTKEMKQMDKVYLQQEEDWRAKKRAAKNKKEQPEEPKLPIRILTLNNTVANLADRLSNTEGKHAFSFTPEADTVAQKWRSGLSDFSVMLRQAYDGTCYEREAKSADAVNVHIDRLLWNVTMCGTPDALYRVVSNYTDGFQSRIAVARTPDNTFAALTENLYVLNNGQREQISQIAHLLPLMSGDVVLEELEKKGREWLEEIRLETMKNDDKIKARQRFRICPTTMRMMTCIMLCDVAEQLIKAHGFQGAEKILKEEPEMWKDMIVKAQTASMLSLFDVIADYLMENALYFFRERIEAAFSSREYAGQTTTGRTHRGKNDTIFERLDSTFTEEMAMQQSLVVKGSGVTSMMVKQMLKNWKRQGLVVQQPDLRYTKISTVV
;
A
#
# COMPACT_ATOMS: atom_id res chain seq x y z
N SER A 1 -2.32 -5.41 3.06
CA SER A 1 -1.27 -6.23 3.69
C SER A 1 -0.44 -6.97 2.65
N TYR A 2 0.78 -7.38 3.05
CA TYR A 2 1.68 -8.19 2.23
C TYR A 2 2.27 -9.33 3.06
N ILE A 3 2.21 -10.54 2.54
CA ILE A 3 2.83 -11.72 3.16
C ILE A 3 4.06 -12.08 2.34
N ALA A 4 5.23 -11.78 2.90
CA ALA A 4 6.53 -12.03 2.28
C ALA A 4 7.07 -13.40 2.69
N GLY A 5 7.54 -14.16 1.72
CA GLY A 5 8.21 -15.42 1.98
C GLY A 5 8.95 -15.92 0.75
N ASP A 6 10.02 -16.65 0.95
CA ASP A 6 10.80 -17.23 -0.13
C ASP A 6 9.99 -18.30 -0.89
N PHE A 7 10.56 -18.84 -1.96
CA PHE A 7 9.92 -19.95 -2.65
C PHE A 7 9.73 -21.14 -1.71
N ALA A 8 8.63 -21.86 -1.87
CA ALA A 8 8.25 -23.00 -1.03
C ALA A 8 8.08 -22.70 0.49
N SER A 9 7.95 -21.43 0.90
CA SER A 9 7.79 -21.04 2.31
C SER A 9 6.38 -21.24 2.90
N GLY A 10 5.49 -21.95 2.19
CA GLY A 10 4.15 -22.28 2.70
C GLY A 10 3.10 -21.15 2.58
N LYS A 11 3.37 -20.10 1.82
CA LYS A 11 2.43 -18.97 1.61
C LYS A 11 1.02 -19.39 1.16
N GLY A 12 0.89 -20.50 0.43
CA GLY A 12 -0.40 -21.01 -0.02
C GLY A 12 -1.33 -21.50 1.10
N SER A 13 -0.84 -21.67 2.32
CA SER A 13 -1.67 -22.06 3.48
C SER A 13 -2.72 -21.02 3.84
N ILE A 14 -2.57 -19.75 3.39
CA ILE A 14 -3.54 -18.68 3.61
C ILE A 14 -4.78 -18.80 2.72
N ASP A 15 -4.68 -19.45 1.57
CA ASP A 15 -5.78 -19.51 0.59
C ASP A 15 -7.08 -20.11 1.15
N PRO A 16 -7.05 -21.25 1.88
CA PRO A 16 -8.24 -21.82 2.51
C PRO A 16 -8.84 -20.89 3.57
N LEU A 17 -8.00 -20.14 4.28
CA LEU A 17 -8.43 -19.16 5.28
C LEU A 17 -9.18 -18.01 4.62
N ILE A 18 -8.59 -17.38 3.61
CA ILE A 18 -9.23 -16.30 2.83
C ILE A 18 -10.51 -16.80 2.16
N ALA A 19 -10.50 -18.02 1.63
CA ALA A 19 -11.70 -18.62 1.03
C ALA A 19 -12.85 -18.74 2.03
N SER A 20 -12.56 -19.11 3.28
CA SER A 20 -13.56 -19.22 4.35
C SER A 20 -14.11 -17.86 4.78
N TRP A 21 -13.25 -16.86 4.97
CA TRP A 21 -13.65 -15.49 5.32
C TRP A 21 -14.45 -14.79 4.22
N THR A 22 -14.17 -15.08 2.96
CA THR A 22 -14.82 -14.41 1.81
C THR A 22 -15.96 -15.23 1.19
N LYS A 23 -16.33 -16.36 1.77
CA LYS A 23 -17.31 -17.32 1.22
C LYS A 23 -18.62 -16.66 0.83
N GLU A 24 -19.24 -15.91 1.74
CA GLU A 24 -20.52 -15.24 1.52
C GLU A 24 -20.40 -14.13 0.48
N MET A 25 -19.37 -13.28 0.56
CA MET A 25 -19.11 -12.25 -0.44
C MET A 25 -19.00 -12.84 -1.84
N LYS A 26 -18.26 -13.95 -1.99
CA LYS A 26 -18.13 -14.65 -3.28
C LYS A 26 -19.44 -15.22 -3.79
N GLN A 27 -20.30 -15.70 -2.89
CA GLN A 27 -21.62 -16.20 -3.27
C GLN A 27 -22.52 -15.07 -3.79
N MET A 28 -22.52 -13.92 -3.12
CA MET A 28 -23.26 -12.74 -3.58
C MET A 28 -22.70 -12.22 -4.91
N ASP A 29 -21.40 -12.05 -5.01
CA ASP A 29 -20.73 -11.58 -6.22
C ASP A 29 -20.99 -12.51 -7.41
N LYS A 30 -21.13 -13.81 -7.19
CA LYS A 30 -21.45 -14.77 -8.27
C LYS A 30 -22.79 -14.46 -8.96
N VAL A 31 -23.79 -14.02 -8.20
CA VAL A 31 -25.10 -13.60 -8.75
C VAL A 31 -24.92 -12.34 -9.60
N TYR A 32 -24.16 -11.37 -9.11
CA TYR A 32 -23.88 -10.12 -9.85
C TYR A 32 -23.04 -10.36 -11.11
N LEU A 33 -22.03 -11.22 -11.02
CA LEU A 33 -21.20 -11.59 -12.18
C LEU A 33 -22.04 -12.28 -13.26
N GLN A 34 -23.03 -13.10 -12.90
CA GLN A 34 -23.95 -13.70 -13.86
C GLN A 34 -24.80 -12.63 -14.56
N GLN A 35 -25.33 -11.66 -13.81
CA GLN A 35 -26.11 -10.55 -14.38
C GLN A 35 -25.25 -9.71 -15.36
N GLU A 36 -23.99 -9.48 -15.01
CA GLU A 36 -23.05 -8.79 -15.90
C GLU A 36 -22.78 -9.58 -17.18
N GLU A 37 -22.64 -10.90 -17.08
CA GLU A 37 -22.43 -11.76 -18.24
C GLU A 37 -23.64 -11.78 -19.17
N ASP A 38 -24.83 -11.85 -18.60
CA ASP A 38 -26.11 -11.75 -19.34
C ASP A 38 -26.24 -10.40 -20.05
N TRP A 39 -25.87 -9.30 -19.37
CA TRP A 39 -25.81 -7.98 -20.00
C TRP A 39 -24.82 -7.93 -21.16
N ARG A 40 -23.60 -8.45 -20.97
CA ARG A 40 -22.59 -8.53 -22.04
C ARG A 40 -23.07 -9.35 -23.24
N ALA A 41 -23.79 -10.44 -22.99
CA ALA A 41 -24.39 -11.25 -24.04
C ALA A 41 -25.45 -10.47 -24.82
N LYS A 42 -26.36 -9.78 -24.13
CA LYS A 42 -27.38 -8.91 -24.74
C LYS A 42 -26.75 -7.77 -25.54
N LYS A 43 -25.73 -7.11 -24.99
CA LYS A 43 -24.99 -6.03 -25.69
C LYS A 43 -24.32 -6.52 -26.97
N ARG A 44 -23.73 -7.73 -26.96
CA ARG A 44 -23.13 -8.34 -28.16
C ARG A 44 -24.17 -8.74 -29.22
N ALA A 45 -25.38 -9.13 -28.80
CA ALA A 45 -26.45 -9.52 -29.68
C ALA A 45 -27.20 -8.32 -30.32
N ALA A 46 -27.10 -7.13 -29.72
CA ALA A 46 -27.73 -5.91 -30.21
C ALA A 46 -27.09 -5.46 -31.53
N LYS A 47 -27.92 -5.36 -32.61
CA LYS A 47 -27.48 -4.98 -33.96
C LYS A 47 -27.17 -3.49 -34.09
N ASN A 48 -27.83 -2.63 -33.33
CA ASN A 48 -27.71 -1.19 -33.35
C ASN A 48 -27.26 -0.62 -32.02
N LYS A 49 -26.47 0.49 -32.03
CA LYS A 49 -26.08 1.19 -30.80
C LYS A 49 -27.26 1.68 -29.96
N LYS A 50 -28.38 2.02 -30.58
CA LYS A 50 -29.61 2.48 -29.89
C LYS A 50 -30.36 1.36 -29.13
N GLU A 51 -30.10 0.10 -29.47
CA GLU A 51 -30.70 -1.08 -28.84
C GLU A 51 -29.80 -1.72 -27.79
N GLN A 52 -28.59 -1.15 -27.57
CA GLN A 52 -27.69 -1.68 -26.58
C GLN A 52 -28.23 -1.43 -25.16
N PRO A 53 -28.28 -2.46 -24.31
CA PRO A 53 -28.74 -2.30 -22.95
C PRO A 53 -27.76 -1.46 -22.15
N GLU A 54 -28.27 -0.62 -21.26
CA GLU A 54 -27.46 0.15 -20.31
C GLU A 54 -26.66 -0.78 -19.41
N GLU A 55 -25.45 -0.37 -19.05
CA GLU A 55 -24.57 -1.15 -18.18
C GLU A 55 -25.10 -1.18 -16.75
N PRO A 56 -25.30 -2.37 -16.17
CA PRO A 56 -25.79 -2.46 -14.81
C PRO A 56 -24.71 -2.08 -13.80
N LYS A 57 -25.05 -1.25 -12.84
CA LYS A 57 -24.20 -0.91 -11.69
C LYS A 57 -24.36 -1.99 -10.62
N LEU A 58 -23.40 -2.91 -10.55
CA LEU A 58 -23.48 -4.09 -9.69
C LEU A 58 -22.47 -3.98 -8.54
N PRO A 59 -22.89 -4.22 -7.28
CA PRO A 59 -22.04 -4.07 -6.10
C PRO A 59 -21.11 -5.28 -5.89
N ILE A 60 -20.27 -5.57 -6.89
CA ILE A 60 -19.26 -6.62 -6.85
C ILE A 60 -18.14 -6.17 -5.93
N ARG A 61 -17.79 -6.98 -4.93
CA ARG A 61 -16.87 -6.60 -3.85
C ARG A 61 -15.55 -7.36 -3.88
N ILE A 62 -15.47 -8.53 -4.49
CA ILE A 62 -14.22 -9.28 -4.68
C ILE A 62 -13.62 -8.85 -6.02
N LEU A 63 -12.56 -8.03 -5.96
CA LEU A 63 -12.00 -7.39 -7.13
C LEU A 63 -10.62 -7.98 -7.48
N THR A 64 -10.39 -8.24 -8.77
CA THR A 64 -9.06 -8.67 -9.23
C THR A 64 -8.08 -7.50 -9.28
N LEU A 65 -6.82 -7.74 -8.89
CA LEU A 65 -5.72 -6.78 -9.05
C LEU A 65 -5.19 -6.73 -10.49
N ASN A 66 -5.62 -7.65 -11.34
CA ASN A 66 -5.36 -7.61 -12.77
C ASN A 66 -6.37 -6.67 -13.46
N ASN A 67 -6.25 -5.37 -13.21
CA ASN A 67 -7.25 -4.38 -13.59
C ASN A 67 -6.59 -3.07 -14.05
N THR A 68 -7.37 -2.17 -14.66
CA THR A 68 -6.99 -0.78 -14.88
C THR A 68 -7.51 0.10 -13.74
N VAL A 69 -6.87 1.24 -13.51
CA VAL A 69 -7.32 2.22 -12.50
C VAL A 69 -8.76 2.69 -12.78
N ALA A 70 -9.11 2.88 -14.06
CA ALA A 70 -10.46 3.31 -14.44
C ALA A 70 -11.54 2.27 -14.08
N ASN A 71 -11.34 1.01 -14.51
CA ASN A 71 -12.31 -0.04 -14.22
C ASN A 71 -12.37 -0.37 -12.71
N LEU A 72 -11.25 -0.27 -12.01
CA LEU A 72 -11.23 -0.46 -10.56
C LEU A 72 -11.99 0.65 -9.83
N ALA A 73 -11.83 1.92 -10.28
CA ALA A 73 -12.59 3.05 -9.75
C ALA A 73 -14.09 2.89 -9.96
N ASP A 74 -14.52 2.47 -11.16
CA ASP A 74 -15.91 2.17 -11.45
C ASP A 74 -16.47 1.07 -10.54
N ARG A 75 -15.76 -0.05 -10.40
CA ARG A 75 -16.15 -1.13 -9.48
C ARG A 75 -16.28 -0.67 -8.03
N LEU A 76 -15.32 0.11 -7.55
CA LEU A 76 -15.32 0.61 -6.18
C LEU A 76 -16.43 1.63 -5.92
N SER A 77 -16.82 2.42 -6.92
CA SER A 77 -17.96 3.34 -6.81
C SER A 77 -19.30 2.63 -6.65
N ASN A 78 -19.39 1.39 -7.14
CA ASN A 78 -20.62 0.59 -7.11
C ASN A 78 -20.75 -0.29 -5.85
N THR A 79 -19.83 -0.21 -4.88
CA THR A 79 -19.86 -1.06 -3.66
C THR A 79 -20.88 -0.66 -2.61
N GLU A 80 -21.70 0.36 -2.87
CA GLU A 80 -22.75 0.85 -1.95
C GLU A 80 -22.22 1.21 -0.54
N GLY A 81 -21.00 1.78 -0.49
CA GLY A 81 -20.36 2.14 0.78
C GLY A 81 -19.84 0.95 1.61
N LYS A 82 -19.83 -0.25 1.05
CA LYS A 82 -19.29 -1.45 1.69
C LYS A 82 -17.83 -1.68 1.29
N HIS A 83 -17.08 -2.36 2.15
CA HIS A 83 -15.70 -2.73 1.86
C HIS A 83 -15.59 -3.69 0.68
N ALA A 84 -14.73 -3.38 -0.29
CA ALA A 84 -14.24 -4.32 -1.28
C ALA A 84 -12.96 -5.02 -0.80
N PHE A 85 -12.68 -6.18 -1.38
CA PHE A 85 -11.51 -6.99 -1.06
C PHE A 85 -10.84 -7.50 -2.32
N SER A 86 -9.51 -7.50 -2.29
CA SER A 86 -8.68 -8.10 -3.33
C SER A 86 -7.60 -8.98 -2.71
N PHE A 87 -7.40 -10.12 -3.32
CA PHE A 87 -6.33 -11.04 -2.94
C PHE A 87 -5.55 -11.52 -4.16
N THR A 88 -4.23 -11.57 -4.05
CA THR A 88 -3.38 -12.24 -5.02
C THR A 88 -2.32 -13.09 -4.32
N PRO A 89 -2.19 -14.37 -4.66
CA PRO A 89 -1.11 -15.21 -4.17
C PRO A 89 0.25 -14.88 -4.81
N GLU A 90 0.25 -14.14 -5.94
CA GLU A 90 1.42 -13.82 -6.74
C GLU A 90 1.51 -12.31 -7.02
N ALA A 91 2.21 -11.59 -6.14
CA ALA A 91 2.37 -10.13 -6.23
C ALA A 91 3.19 -9.69 -7.47
N ASP A 92 3.96 -10.58 -8.06
CA ASP A 92 4.72 -10.30 -9.29
C ASP A 92 3.83 -9.84 -10.45
N THR A 93 2.63 -10.41 -10.55
CA THR A 93 1.66 -10.04 -11.59
C THR A 93 1.19 -8.59 -11.44
N VAL A 94 1.05 -8.13 -10.20
CA VAL A 94 0.71 -6.74 -9.86
C VAL A 94 1.88 -5.81 -10.20
N ALA A 95 3.08 -6.17 -9.74
CA ALA A 95 4.28 -5.36 -9.95
C ALA A 95 4.62 -5.14 -11.43
N GLN A 96 4.40 -6.15 -12.28
CA GLN A 96 4.59 -6.02 -13.72
C GLN A 96 3.62 -5.03 -14.35
N LYS A 97 2.35 -5.03 -13.91
CA LYS A 97 1.31 -4.14 -14.45
C LYS A 97 1.47 -2.69 -14.01
N TRP A 98 1.95 -2.45 -12.81
CA TRP A 98 2.16 -1.08 -12.28
C TRP A 98 3.23 -0.29 -13.03
N ARG A 99 4.03 -0.93 -13.88
CA ARG A 99 4.90 -0.23 -14.82
C ARG A 99 4.12 0.57 -15.88
N SER A 100 2.86 0.21 -16.10
CA SER A 100 1.94 1.00 -16.92
C SER A 100 1.17 1.97 -16.03
N GLY A 101 1.26 3.26 -16.29
CA GLY A 101 0.52 4.28 -15.53
C GLY A 101 -1.01 4.09 -15.56
N LEU A 102 -1.54 3.33 -16.51
CA LEU A 102 -2.97 2.97 -16.59
C LEU A 102 -3.40 1.94 -15.54
N SER A 103 -2.46 1.23 -14.93
CA SER A 103 -2.71 0.17 -13.96
C SER A 103 -1.97 0.38 -12.63
N ASP A 104 -1.32 1.53 -12.42
CA ASP A 104 -0.73 1.89 -11.14
C ASP A 104 -1.79 2.48 -10.21
N PHE A 105 -2.33 1.65 -9.33
CA PHE A 105 -3.30 2.06 -8.31
C PHE A 105 -2.68 2.27 -6.92
N SER A 106 -1.38 2.50 -6.82
CA SER A 106 -0.68 2.77 -5.55
C SER A 106 -1.25 4.00 -4.81
N VAL A 107 -1.70 5.03 -5.57
CA VAL A 107 -2.38 6.19 -5.01
C VAL A 107 -3.72 5.81 -4.40
N MET A 108 -4.52 4.97 -5.09
CA MET A 108 -5.80 4.48 -4.56
C MET A 108 -5.59 3.67 -3.28
N LEU A 109 -4.54 2.84 -3.20
CA LEU A 109 -4.22 2.08 -1.98
C LEU A 109 -3.87 2.99 -0.79
N ARG A 110 -3.17 4.10 -1.04
CA ARG A 110 -2.88 5.09 0.01
C ARG A 110 -4.16 5.77 0.51
N GLN A 111 -5.05 6.16 -0.40
CA GLN A 111 -6.35 6.75 -0.07
C GLN A 111 -7.27 5.74 0.62
N ALA A 112 -7.29 4.49 0.17
CA ALA A 112 -8.04 3.42 0.81
C ALA A 112 -7.55 3.11 2.23
N TYR A 113 -6.23 3.19 2.49
CA TYR A 113 -5.69 3.05 3.84
C TYR A 113 -6.20 4.15 4.79
N ASP A 114 -6.25 5.39 4.30
CA ASP A 114 -6.71 6.54 5.08
C ASP A 114 -8.26 6.68 5.06
N GLY A 115 -8.98 5.93 4.21
CA GLY A 115 -10.44 6.00 4.06
C GLY A 115 -10.91 7.35 3.52
N THR A 116 -10.09 8.02 2.71
CA THR A 116 -10.39 9.34 2.13
C THR A 116 -11.19 9.23 0.84
N CYS A 117 -11.69 10.36 0.35
CA CYS A 117 -12.40 10.40 -0.92
C CYS A 117 -11.47 10.07 -2.11
N TYR A 118 -12.07 9.53 -3.16
CA TYR A 118 -11.42 9.31 -4.44
C TYR A 118 -12.28 9.84 -5.57
N GLU A 119 -11.68 10.65 -6.42
CA GLU A 119 -12.34 11.29 -7.54
C GLU A 119 -11.59 11.01 -8.85
N ARG A 120 -12.35 10.82 -9.90
CA ARG A 120 -11.84 10.68 -11.25
C ARG A 120 -12.78 11.35 -12.23
N GLU A 121 -12.25 12.26 -13.02
CA GLU A 121 -12.97 12.95 -14.08
C GLU A 121 -12.26 12.79 -15.44
N ALA A 122 -13.03 12.65 -16.49
CA ALA A 122 -12.55 12.68 -17.86
C ALA A 122 -13.59 13.29 -18.79
N LYS A 123 -13.16 13.97 -19.85
CA LYS A 123 -14.03 14.69 -20.79
C LYS A 123 -14.84 13.79 -21.74
N SER A 124 -14.39 12.56 -21.98
CA SER A 124 -15.07 11.64 -22.89
C SER A 124 -16.37 11.14 -22.29
N ALA A 125 -17.43 11.08 -23.06
CA ALA A 125 -18.73 10.57 -22.63
C ALA A 125 -18.69 9.09 -22.23
N ASP A 126 -17.78 8.30 -22.80
CA ASP A 126 -17.57 6.89 -22.51
C ASP A 126 -16.52 6.65 -21.40
N ALA A 127 -15.98 7.72 -20.82
CA ALA A 127 -14.96 7.60 -19.78
C ALA A 127 -15.59 7.40 -18.40
N VAL A 128 -14.86 6.69 -17.57
CA VAL A 128 -15.26 6.46 -16.17
C VAL A 128 -15.07 7.76 -15.37
N ASN A 129 -16.18 8.32 -14.92
CA ASN A 129 -16.25 9.45 -14.01
C ASN A 129 -16.87 8.98 -12.70
N VAL A 130 -16.15 9.10 -11.60
CA VAL A 130 -16.58 8.61 -10.29
C VAL A 130 -16.23 9.59 -9.19
N HIS A 131 -17.12 9.66 -8.20
CA HIS A 131 -16.89 10.30 -6.91
C HIS A 131 -17.21 9.28 -5.81
N ILE A 132 -16.22 8.98 -4.98
CA ILE A 132 -16.33 8.02 -3.88
C ILE A 132 -15.99 8.76 -2.60
N ASP A 133 -16.96 9.02 -1.73
CA ASP A 133 -16.76 9.78 -0.48
C ASP A 133 -15.74 9.12 0.44
N ARG A 134 -15.80 7.81 0.57
CA ARG A 134 -14.88 7.01 1.38
C ARG A 134 -14.45 5.79 0.60
N LEU A 135 -13.18 5.73 0.24
CA LEU A 135 -12.61 4.60 -0.49
C LEU A 135 -12.33 3.45 0.48
N LEU A 136 -13.18 2.43 0.45
CA LEU A 136 -13.14 1.27 1.34
C LEU A 136 -12.67 0.02 0.57
N TRP A 137 -11.37 -0.14 0.46
CA TRP A 137 -10.76 -1.25 -0.27
C TRP A 137 -9.61 -1.88 0.49
N ASN A 138 -9.74 -3.17 0.78
CA ASN A 138 -8.73 -3.96 1.47
C ASN A 138 -8.00 -4.87 0.48
N VAL A 139 -6.68 -4.88 0.55
CA VAL A 139 -5.84 -5.67 -0.36
C VAL A 139 -4.86 -6.52 0.42
N THR A 140 -4.81 -7.80 0.08
CA THR A 140 -3.81 -8.75 0.58
C THR A 140 -3.05 -9.34 -0.60
N MET A 141 -1.72 -9.25 -0.55
CA MET A 141 -0.82 -9.81 -1.54
C MET A 141 0.13 -10.80 -0.89
N CYS A 142 0.47 -11.86 -1.60
CA CYS A 142 1.55 -12.77 -1.21
C CYS A 142 2.63 -12.74 -2.29
N GLY A 143 3.88 -12.88 -1.90
CA GLY A 143 4.98 -12.92 -2.84
C GLY A 143 6.34 -13.05 -2.18
N THR A 144 7.37 -13.06 -3.00
CA THR A 144 8.76 -13.02 -2.51
C THR A 144 9.12 -11.61 -2.01
N PRO A 145 10.21 -11.46 -1.23
CA PRO A 145 10.76 -10.14 -0.92
C PRO A 145 11.06 -9.30 -2.16
N ASP A 146 11.55 -9.91 -3.24
CA ASP A 146 11.82 -9.20 -4.49
C ASP A 146 10.55 -8.67 -5.16
N ALA A 147 9.45 -9.42 -5.10
CA ALA A 147 8.15 -8.95 -5.58
C ALA A 147 7.64 -7.77 -4.74
N LEU A 148 7.82 -7.81 -3.40
CA LEU A 148 7.49 -6.69 -2.51
C LEU A 148 8.26 -5.43 -2.92
N TYR A 149 9.55 -5.53 -3.19
CA TYR A 149 10.38 -4.39 -3.60
C TYR A 149 10.01 -3.84 -4.98
N ARG A 150 9.41 -4.65 -5.84
CA ARG A 150 8.87 -4.19 -7.13
C ARG A 150 7.50 -3.51 -6.97
N VAL A 151 6.68 -3.97 -6.05
CA VAL A 151 5.40 -3.33 -5.68
C VAL A 151 5.67 -1.98 -4.99
N VAL A 152 6.64 -1.94 -4.07
CA VAL A 152 7.07 -0.72 -3.37
C VAL A 152 8.29 -0.14 -4.08
N SER A 153 8.07 0.56 -5.17
CA SER A 153 9.15 1.14 -5.98
C SER A 153 9.63 2.51 -5.49
N ASN A 154 8.81 3.21 -4.68
CA ASN A 154 9.13 4.54 -4.14
C ASN A 154 9.05 4.53 -2.61
N TYR A 155 10.14 4.93 -1.96
CA TYR A 155 10.27 4.95 -0.49
C TYR A 155 10.10 6.35 0.12
N THR A 156 9.79 7.37 -0.69
CA THR A 156 9.59 8.75 -0.24
C THR A 156 8.14 9.21 -0.27
N ASP A 157 7.24 8.46 -0.94
CA ASP A 157 5.82 8.81 -1.09
C ASP A 157 4.92 8.30 0.05
N GLY A 158 5.49 7.52 0.98
CA GLY A 158 4.79 6.98 2.15
C GLY A 158 3.92 5.75 1.87
N PHE A 159 3.96 5.16 0.66
CA PHE A 159 3.20 3.94 0.37
C PHE A 159 3.69 2.77 1.21
N GLN A 160 5.01 2.55 1.33
CA GLN A 160 5.61 1.48 2.14
C GLN A 160 5.14 1.50 3.60
N SER A 161 4.90 2.68 4.18
CA SER A 161 4.47 2.80 5.58
C SER A 161 3.00 2.42 5.80
N ARG A 162 2.21 2.28 4.74
CA ARG A 162 0.80 1.89 4.76
C ARG A 162 0.56 0.40 4.48
N ILE A 163 1.64 -0.35 4.26
CA ILE A 163 1.56 -1.80 4.03
C ILE A 163 1.94 -2.53 5.31
N ALA A 164 1.01 -3.27 5.89
CA ALA A 164 1.31 -4.23 6.94
C ALA A 164 2.02 -5.42 6.30
N VAL A 165 3.28 -5.64 6.68
CA VAL A 165 4.09 -6.75 6.14
C VAL A 165 4.20 -7.85 7.17
N ALA A 166 3.84 -9.06 6.77
CA ALA A 166 4.11 -10.28 7.51
C ALA A 166 5.18 -11.09 6.79
N ARG A 167 6.00 -11.80 7.54
CA ARG A 167 7.06 -12.67 7.02
C ARG A 167 6.76 -14.12 7.38
N THR A 168 6.82 -15.03 6.40
CA THR A 168 6.78 -16.46 6.69
C THR A 168 8.06 -16.87 7.41
N PRO A 169 8.01 -17.82 8.37
CA PRO A 169 9.22 -18.34 8.97
C PRO A 169 10.08 -19.06 7.93
N ASP A 170 11.38 -19.07 8.15
CA ASP A 170 12.30 -19.90 7.38
C ASP A 170 12.04 -21.38 7.70
N ASN A 171 11.67 -22.13 6.67
CA ASN A 171 11.38 -23.56 6.75
C ASN A 171 12.39 -24.43 5.97
N THR A 172 13.52 -23.87 5.58
CA THR A 172 14.51 -24.52 4.71
C THR A 172 14.94 -25.89 5.25
N PHE A 173 15.11 -25.99 6.55
CA PHE A 173 15.51 -27.25 7.23
C PHE A 173 14.41 -27.83 8.13
N ALA A 174 13.17 -27.37 7.96
CA ALA A 174 12.06 -27.88 8.75
C ALA A 174 11.78 -29.34 8.39
N ALA A 175 11.63 -30.17 9.41
CA ALA A 175 11.18 -31.54 9.22
C ALA A 175 9.74 -31.54 8.68
N LEU A 176 9.44 -32.46 7.78
CA LEU A 176 8.09 -32.71 7.34
C LEU A 176 7.27 -33.20 8.53
N THR A 177 6.41 -32.39 9.07
CA THR A 177 5.48 -32.76 10.11
C THR A 177 4.17 -33.19 9.47
N GLU A 178 3.54 -34.24 9.96
CA GLU A 178 2.21 -34.68 9.47
C GLU A 178 1.11 -33.68 9.75
N ASN A 179 1.35 -32.67 10.59
CA ASN A 179 0.43 -31.58 10.90
C ASN A 179 0.61 -30.42 9.93
N LEU A 180 0.16 -30.60 8.71
CA LEU A 180 -0.18 -29.46 7.88
C LEU A 180 -1.32 -28.66 8.54
N TYR A 181 -1.15 -27.35 8.69
CA TYR A 181 -2.21 -26.45 9.17
C TYR A 181 -3.38 -26.43 8.16
N VAL A 182 -4.16 -27.49 8.13
CA VAL A 182 -5.34 -27.60 7.29
C VAL A 182 -6.56 -27.29 8.15
N LEU A 183 -7.28 -26.24 7.82
CA LEU A 183 -8.56 -25.95 8.47
C LEU A 183 -9.51 -27.14 8.29
N ASN A 184 -10.00 -27.70 9.39
CA ASN A 184 -11.06 -28.69 9.35
C ASN A 184 -12.42 -28.04 9.02
N ASN A 185 -13.43 -28.84 8.73
CA ASN A 185 -14.73 -28.36 8.34
C ASN A 185 -15.41 -27.51 9.44
N GLY A 186 -15.25 -27.89 10.71
CA GLY A 186 -15.77 -27.12 11.85
C GLY A 186 -15.16 -25.73 11.95
N GLN A 187 -13.84 -25.62 11.79
CA GLN A 187 -13.15 -24.34 11.80
C GLN A 187 -13.57 -23.45 10.60
N ARG A 188 -13.73 -24.05 9.41
CA ARG A 188 -14.21 -23.31 8.23
C ARG A 188 -15.64 -22.77 8.44
N GLU A 189 -16.49 -23.57 9.04
CA GLU A 189 -17.87 -23.19 9.36
C GLU A 189 -17.90 -22.07 10.40
N GLN A 190 -17.12 -22.21 11.48
CA GLN A 190 -17.01 -21.17 12.52
C GLN A 190 -16.53 -19.83 11.92
N ILE A 191 -15.49 -19.84 11.09
CA ILE A 191 -15.01 -18.64 10.40
C ILE A 191 -16.13 -18.04 9.53
N SER A 192 -16.86 -18.86 8.79
CA SER A 192 -17.95 -18.38 7.93
C SER A 192 -19.10 -17.77 8.74
N GLN A 193 -19.44 -18.35 9.89
CA GLN A 193 -20.46 -17.81 10.80
C GLN A 193 -20.03 -16.48 11.40
N ILE A 194 -18.79 -16.37 11.89
CA ILE A 194 -18.23 -15.09 12.38
C ILE A 194 -18.24 -14.05 11.26
N ALA A 195 -17.75 -14.39 10.07
CA ALA A 195 -17.72 -13.47 8.93
C ALA A 195 -19.11 -12.96 8.53
N HIS A 196 -20.14 -13.78 8.68
CA HIS A 196 -21.54 -13.38 8.46
C HIS A 196 -22.03 -12.35 9.49
N LEU A 197 -21.64 -12.51 10.76
CA LEU A 197 -22.09 -11.62 11.83
C LEU A 197 -21.38 -10.26 11.84
N LEU A 198 -20.11 -10.18 11.38
CA LEU A 198 -19.33 -8.93 11.43
C LEU A 198 -20.04 -7.73 10.78
N PRO A 199 -20.68 -7.82 9.60
CA PRO A 199 -21.39 -6.69 9.00
C PRO A 199 -22.59 -6.19 9.81
N LEU A 200 -23.15 -7.02 10.71
CA LEU A 200 -24.25 -6.63 11.60
C LEU A 200 -23.77 -5.77 12.77
N MET A 201 -22.47 -5.81 13.07
CA MET A 201 -21.81 -5.00 14.09
C MET A 201 -21.22 -3.75 13.46
N SER A 202 -22.05 -2.86 12.94
CA SER A 202 -21.63 -1.62 12.28
C SER A 202 -22.01 -0.40 13.11
N GLY A 203 -21.19 0.65 13.06
CA GLY A 203 -21.40 1.89 13.79
C GLY A 203 -20.14 2.36 14.51
N ASP A 204 -20.25 3.48 15.20
CA ASP A 204 -19.16 4.07 15.95
C ASP A 204 -19.11 3.53 17.38
N VAL A 205 -17.91 3.22 17.84
CA VAL A 205 -17.65 2.81 19.24
C VAL A 205 -16.32 3.42 19.69
N VAL A 206 -16.26 3.87 20.93
CA VAL A 206 -15.04 4.39 21.56
C VAL A 206 -14.41 3.28 22.38
N LEU A 207 -13.14 2.98 22.11
CA LEU A 207 -12.35 1.93 22.78
C LEU A 207 -11.24 2.60 23.61
N GLU A 208 -11.62 3.19 24.76
CA GLU A 208 -10.73 4.05 25.58
C GLU A 208 -9.45 3.34 26.00
N GLU A 209 -9.54 2.07 26.44
CA GLU A 209 -8.36 1.33 26.91
C GLU A 209 -7.44 0.96 25.74
N LEU A 210 -7.99 0.63 24.57
CA LEU A 210 -7.20 0.40 23.37
C LEU A 210 -6.51 1.69 22.87
N GLU A 211 -7.20 2.82 22.90
CA GLU A 211 -6.61 4.12 22.58
C GLU A 211 -5.49 4.52 23.55
N LYS A 212 -5.71 4.28 24.84
CA LYS A 212 -4.70 4.51 25.88
C LYS A 212 -3.48 3.64 25.64
N LYS A 213 -3.67 2.35 25.36
CA LYS A 213 -2.59 1.41 25.03
C LYS A 213 -1.79 1.86 23.79
N GLY A 214 -2.48 2.32 22.75
CA GLY A 214 -1.83 2.86 21.56
C GLY A 214 -0.99 4.12 21.86
N ARG A 215 -1.46 5.02 22.71
CA ARG A 215 -0.69 6.21 23.14
C ARG A 215 0.54 5.84 23.97
N GLU A 216 0.42 4.87 24.88
CA GLU A 216 1.53 4.37 25.70
C GLU A 216 2.63 3.78 24.80
N TRP A 217 2.27 2.91 23.86
CA TRP A 217 3.20 2.32 22.90
C TRP A 217 3.88 3.39 22.01
N LEU A 218 3.13 4.38 21.53
CA LEU A 218 3.69 5.49 20.73
C LEU A 218 4.76 6.27 21.52
N GLU A 219 4.53 6.49 22.82
CA GLU A 219 5.46 7.20 23.70
C GLU A 219 6.69 6.35 24.02
N GLU A 220 6.52 5.07 24.25
CA GLU A 220 7.63 4.13 24.47
C GLU A 220 8.59 4.11 23.28
N ILE A 221 8.05 3.92 22.06
CA ILE A 221 8.85 3.95 20.84
C ILE A 221 9.50 5.34 20.62
N ARG A 222 8.81 6.42 20.98
CA ARG A 222 9.40 7.77 20.93
C ARG A 222 10.65 7.88 21.80
N LEU A 223 10.56 7.46 23.06
CA LEU A 223 11.67 7.53 24.00
C LEU A 223 12.85 6.63 23.57
N GLU A 224 12.57 5.43 23.11
CA GLU A 224 13.57 4.51 22.57
C GLU A 224 14.30 5.12 21.38
N THR A 225 13.56 5.62 20.40
CA THR A 225 14.12 6.16 19.16
C THR A 225 14.87 7.47 19.35
N MET A 226 14.49 8.27 20.34
CA MET A 226 15.27 9.49 20.72
C MET A 226 16.64 9.14 21.29
N LYS A 227 16.75 8.07 22.09
CA LYS A 227 18.03 7.63 22.65
C LYS A 227 19.01 7.16 21.58
N ASN A 228 18.48 6.57 20.51
CA ASN A 228 19.26 5.91 19.45
C ASN A 228 19.36 6.75 18.16
N ASP A 229 18.77 7.94 18.11
CA ASP A 229 18.58 8.78 16.91
C ASP A 229 17.97 8.01 15.72
N ASP A 230 17.06 7.06 16.00
CA ASP A 230 16.41 6.23 14.97
C ASP A 230 15.19 6.94 14.37
N LYS A 231 15.44 7.81 13.40
CA LYS A 231 14.41 8.61 12.73
C LYS A 231 13.42 7.76 11.91
N ILE A 232 13.83 6.60 11.41
CA ILE A 232 12.99 5.73 10.59
C ILE A 232 11.97 5.02 11.48
N LYS A 233 12.40 4.33 12.53
CA LYS A 233 11.52 3.70 13.51
C LYS A 233 10.57 4.74 14.13
N ALA A 234 11.10 5.94 14.46
CA ALA A 234 10.32 7.04 14.98
C ALA A 234 9.17 7.48 14.05
N ARG A 235 9.35 7.46 12.74
CA ARG A 235 8.31 7.79 11.75
C ARG A 235 7.35 6.64 11.52
N GLN A 236 7.84 5.41 11.47
CA GLN A 236 7.01 4.22 11.24
C GLN A 236 5.97 4.03 12.34
N ARG A 237 6.24 4.38 13.60
CA ARG A 237 5.29 4.23 14.71
C ARG A 237 3.92 4.84 14.43
N PHE A 238 3.87 5.99 13.69
CA PHE A 238 2.61 6.68 13.37
C PHE A 238 1.72 5.94 12.37
N ARG A 239 2.24 4.91 11.71
CA ARG A 239 1.48 4.03 10.80
C ARG A 239 1.24 2.65 11.42
N ILE A 240 2.21 2.15 12.17
CA ILE A 240 2.08 0.86 12.85
C ILE A 240 0.98 0.93 13.91
N CYS A 241 0.98 1.95 14.78
CA CYS A 241 -0.03 2.09 15.83
C CYS A 241 -1.48 2.05 15.30
N PRO A 242 -1.93 2.91 14.37
CA PRO A 242 -3.30 2.83 13.86
C PRO A 242 -3.59 1.53 13.10
N THR A 243 -2.60 0.92 12.44
CA THR A 243 -2.79 -0.39 11.80
C THR A 243 -3.05 -1.47 12.86
N THR A 244 -2.26 -1.47 13.94
CA THR A 244 -2.44 -2.39 15.06
C THR A 244 -3.80 -2.17 15.75
N MET A 245 -4.20 -0.93 15.99
CA MET A 245 -5.53 -0.62 16.56
C MET A 245 -6.66 -1.19 15.70
N ARG A 246 -6.58 -1.07 14.37
CA ARG A 246 -7.58 -1.66 13.44
C ARG A 246 -7.59 -3.18 13.52
N MET A 247 -6.43 -3.82 13.58
CA MET A 247 -6.33 -5.28 13.75
C MET A 247 -6.91 -5.73 15.10
N MET A 248 -6.60 -5.03 16.19
CA MET A 248 -7.16 -5.30 17.50
C MET A 248 -8.67 -5.16 17.53
N THR A 249 -9.22 -4.11 16.91
CA THR A 249 -10.67 -3.94 16.80
C THR A 249 -11.32 -5.12 16.06
N CYS A 250 -10.72 -5.57 14.96
CA CYS A 250 -11.22 -6.75 14.22
C CYS A 250 -11.15 -8.01 15.09
N ILE A 251 -10.07 -8.22 15.84
CA ILE A 251 -9.93 -9.39 16.74
C ILE A 251 -11.02 -9.35 17.83
N MET A 252 -11.22 -8.21 18.46
CA MET A 252 -12.27 -8.06 19.49
C MET A 252 -13.68 -8.26 18.92
N LEU A 253 -13.97 -7.79 17.70
CA LEU A 253 -15.23 -8.06 17.03
C LEU A 253 -15.42 -9.55 16.72
N CYS A 254 -14.37 -10.26 16.32
CA CYS A 254 -14.42 -11.71 16.14
C CYS A 254 -14.70 -12.43 17.47
N ASP A 255 -14.08 -11.98 18.56
CA ASP A 255 -14.32 -12.52 19.90
C ASP A 255 -15.77 -12.30 20.36
N VAL A 256 -16.32 -11.10 20.15
CA VAL A 256 -17.75 -10.80 20.43
C VAL A 256 -18.67 -11.71 19.62
N ALA A 257 -18.40 -11.88 18.31
CA ALA A 257 -19.20 -12.78 17.47
C ALA A 257 -19.11 -14.24 17.97
N GLU A 258 -17.92 -14.70 18.35
CA GLU A 258 -17.73 -16.05 18.90
C GLU A 258 -18.46 -16.25 20.22
N GLN A 259 -18.43 -15.26 21.12
CA GLN A 259 -19.16 -15.30 22.37
C GLN A 259 -20.68 -15.39 22.15
N LEU A 260 -21.21 -14.61 21.22
CA LEU A 260 -22.63 -14.66 20.86
C LEU A 260 -23.01 -16.03 20.29
N ILE A 261 -22.20 -16.61 19.38
CA ILE A 261 -22.44 -17.94 18.82
C ILE A 261 -22.41 -19.01 19.91
N LYS A 262 -21.46 -18.93 20.84
CA LYS A 262 -21.34 -19.89 21.96
C LYS A 262 -22.54 -19.82 22.91
N ALA A 263 -23.06 -18.62 23.18
CA ALA A 263 -24.17 -18.42 24.09
C ALA A 263 -25.55 -18.75 23.48
N HIS A 264 -25.75 -18.44 22.21
CA HIS A 264 -27.11 -18.45 21.59
C HIS A 264 -27.20 -19.30 20.32
N GLY A 265 -26.10 -19.93 19.89
CA GLY A 265 -25.99 -20.56 18.56
C GLY A 265 -25.96 -19.50 17.46
N PHE A 266 -25.63 -19.92 16.23
CA PHE A 266 -25.46 -18.98 15.10
C PHE A 266 -26.74 -18.18 14.78
N GLN A 267 -27.88 -18.87 14.67
CA GLN A 267 -29.18 -18.21 14.36
C GLN A 267 -29.63 -17.27 15.48
N GLY A 268 -29.38 -17.64 16.74
CA GLY A 268 -29.69 -16.80 17.89
C GLY A 268 -28.82 -15.54 17.92
N ALA A 269 -27.53 -15.68 17.65
CA ALA A 269 -26.60 -14.55 17.55
C ALA A 269 -27.00 -13.57 16.43
N GLU A 270 -27.34 -14.09 15.25
CA GLU A 270 -27.82 -13.27 14.13
C GLU A 270 -29.10 -12.52 14.47
N LYS A 271 -30.08 -13.20 15.08
CA LYS A 271 -31.35 -12.61 15.50
C LYS A 271 -31.10 -11.48 16.50
N ILE A 272 -30.29 -11.70 17.53
CA ILE A 272 -29.98 -10.70 18.55
C ILE A 272 -29.34 -9.46 17.91
N LEU A 273 -28.34 -9.62 17.05
CA LEU A 273 -27.67 -8.48 16.41
C LEU A 273 -28.60 -7.70 15.47
N LYS A 274 -29.65 -8.34 14.90
CA LYS A 274 -30.67 -7.66 14.10
C LYS A 274 -31.72 -6.93 14.94
N GLU A 275 -32.11 -7.49 16.08
CA GLU A 275 -33.12 -6.93 16.97
C GLU A 275 -32.52 -5.86 17.91
N GLU A 276 -31.27 -6.04 18.33
CA GLU A 276 -30.54 -5.15 19.25
C GLU A 276 -29.21 -4.69 18.62
N PRO A 277 -29.22 -3.85 17.59
CA PRO A 277 -28.04 -3.53 16.77
C PRO A 277 -26.93 -2.78 17.52
N GLU A 278 -27.18 -2.28 18.73
CA GLU A 278 -26.20 -1.57 19.57
C GLU A 278 -25.57 -2.46 20.65
N MET A 279 -26.10 -3.66 20.89
CA MET A 279 -25.67 -4.56 21.96
C MET A 279 -24.19 -4.94 21.90
N TRP A 280 -23.66 -5.14 20.68
CA TRP A 280 -22.25 -5.49 20.46
C TRP A 280 -21.30 -4.41 20.97
N LYS A 281 -21.72 -3.14 21.05
CA LYS A 281 -20.87 -2.02 21.51
C LYS A 281 -20.47 -2.19 22.97
N ASP A 282 -21.40 -2.58 23.83
CA ASP A 282 -21.10 -2.87 25.22
C ASP A 282 -20.20 -4.11 25.37
N MET A 283 -20.38 -5.10 24.49
CA MET A 283 -19.57 -6.30 24.52
C MET A 283 -18.12 -6.04 24.09
N ILE A 284 -17.88 -5.27 23.04
CA ILE A 284 -16.52 -4.95 22.57
C ILE A 284 -15.80 -4.04 23.59
N VAL A 285 -16.51 -3.13 24.26
CA VAL A 285 -15.94 -2.32 25.35
C VAL A 285 -15.46 -3.23 26.50
N LYS A 286 -16.25 -4.24 26.86
CA LYS A 286 -15.86 -5.23 27.89
C LYS A 286 -14.76 -6.18 27.43
N ALA A 287 -14.61 -6.40 26.12
CA ALA A 287 -13.56 -7.25 25.55
C ALA A 287 -12.15 -6.64 25.70
N GLN A 288 -12.00 -5.36 26.07
CA GLN A 288 -10.72 -4.69 26.31
C GLN A 288 -10.04 -5.17 27.60
N THR A 289 -9.90 -6.47 27.80
CA THR A 289 -9.23 -7.06 28.95
C THR A 289 -7.71 -6.90 28.87
N ALA A 290 -7.01 -6.98 29.99
CA ALA A 290 -5.55 -6.92 30.02
C ALA A 290 -4.90 -7.97 29.11
N SER A 291 -5.47 -9.18 29.05
CA SER A 291 -5.00 -10.25 28.14
C SER A 291 -5.20 -9.87 26.68
N MET A 292 -6.36 -9.34 26.32
CA MET A 292 -6.63 -8.88 24.95
C MET A 292 -5.70 -7.73 24.56
N LEU A 293 -5.52 -6.74 25.42
CA LEU A 293 -4.66 -5.58 25.17
C LEU A 293 -3.17 -5.95 25.09
N SER A 294 -2.73 -7.05 25.73
CA SER A 294 -1.35 -7.51 25.59
C SER A 294 -0.99 -7.98 24.16
N LEU A 295 -2.00 -8.37 23.37
CA LEU A 295 -1.81 -8.70 21.94
C LEU A 295 -1.42 -7.47 21.12
N PHE A 296 -1.75 -6.26 21.58
CA PHE A 296 -1.36 -5.04 20.90
C PHE A 296 0.16 -4.95 20.74
N ASP A 297 0.91 -5.18 21.82
CA ASP A 297 2.38 -5.10 21.79
C ASP A 297 2.94 -6.14 20.84
N VAL A 298 2.45 -7.38 20.93
CA VAL A 298 2.90 -8.48 20.04
C VAL A 298 2.68 -8.12 18.56
N ILE A 299 1.52 -7.60 18.20
CA ILE A 299 1.19 -7.24 16.82
C ILE A 299 2.00 -6.01 16.38
N ALA A 300 2.06 -4.97 17.22
CA ALA A 300 2.76 -3.73 16.90
C ALA A 300 4.25 -3.96 16.70
N ASP A 301 4.88 -4.71 17.60
CA ASP A 301 6.31 -5.02 17.54
C ASP A 301 6.64 -5.91 16.34
N TYR A 302 5.81 -6.93 16.06
CA TYR A 302 5.95 -7.75 14.86
C TYR A 302 5.85 -6.95 13.56
N LEU A 303 4.87 -6.06 13.46
CA LEU A 303 4.72 -5.19 12.29
C LEU A 303 5.88 -4.20 12.16
N MET A 304 6.35 -3.63 13.29
CA MET A 304 7.50 -2.74 13.31
C MET A 304 8.77 -3.46 12.88
N GLU A 305 9.03 -4.64 13.44
CA GLU A 305 10.20 -5.45 13.07
C GLU A 305 10.21 -5.77 11.57
N ASN A 306 9.09 -6.22 11.01
CA ASN A 306 9.01 -6.53 9.60
C ASN A 306 9.14 -5.29 8.70
N ALA A 307 8.53 -4.16 9.08
CA ALA A 307 8.67 -2.93 8.34
C ALA A 307 10.13 -2.45 8.29
N LEU A 308 10.86 -2.55 9.40
CA LEU A 308 12.27 -2.21 9.46
C LEU A 308 13.14 -3.22 8.72
N TYR A 309 12.85 -4.52 8.84
CA TYR A 309 13.58 -5.59 8.14
C TYR A 309 13.57 -5.39 6.61
N PHE A 310 12.39 -5.11 6.03
CA PHE A 310 12.27 -4.98 4.58
C PHE A 310 12.62 -3.59 4.05
N PHE A 311 12.41 -2.53 4.83
CA PHE A 311 12.38 -1.18 4.26
C PHE A 311 13.46 -0.25 4.80
N ARG A 312 14.10 -0.51 5.95
CA ARG A 312 15.06 0.41 6.59
C ARG A 312 16.13 0.91 5.62
N GLU A 313 16.93 -0.01 5.09
CA GLU A 313 18.06 0.36 4.22
C GLU A 313 17.61 1.11 2.97
N ARG A 314 16.46 0.76 2.40
CA ARG A 314 15.91 1.39 1.21
C ARG A 314 15.38 2.79 1.50
N ILE A 315 14.78 2.97 2.66
CA ILE A 315 14.33 4.29 3.13
C ILE A 315 15.57 5.17 3.38
N GLU A 316 16.59 4.68 4.06
CA GLU A 316 17.85 5.40 4.29
C GLU A 316 18.50 5.84 2.98
N ALA A 317 18.64 4.92 2.03
CA ALA A 317 19.19 5.23 0.72
C ALA A 317 18.36 6.28 -0.04
N ALA A 318 17.02 6.19 0.03
CA ALA A 318 16.13 7.16 -0.62
C ALA A 318 16.21 8.56 0.02
N PHE A 319 16.30 8.65 1.35
CA PHE A 319 16.44 9.94 2.05
C PHE A 319 17.82 10.55 1.84
N SER A 320 18.89 9.76 1.93
CA SER A 320 20.25 10.24 1.66
C SER A 320 20.38 10.79 0.24
N SER A 321 19.79 10.12 -0.74
CA SER A 321 19.76 10.60 -2.12
C SER A 321 18.96 11.90 -2.26
N ARG A 322 17.88 12.08 -1.48
CA ARG A 322 17.05 13.28 -1.48
C ARG A 322 17.73 14.45 -0.79
N GLU A 323 18.39 14.23 0.34
CA GLU A 323 19.16 15.26 1.04
C GLU A 323 20.29 15.76 0.16
N TYR A 324 21.00 14.83 -0.51
CA TYR A 324 22.03 15.18 -1.47
C TYR A 324 21.50 15.99 -2.65
N ALA A 325 20.35 15.61 -3.21
CA ALA A 325 19.69 16.34 -4.28
C ALA A 325 19.19 17.73 -3.84
N GLY A 326 18.81 17.88 -2.56
CA GLY A 326 18.42 19.15 -1.96
C GLY A 326 19.61 20.11 -1.70
N GLN A 327 20.80 19.56 -1.52
CA GLN A 327 22.04 20.32 -1.38
C GLN A 327 22.63 20.76 -2.72
N THR A 328 22.27 20.10 -3.83
CA THR A 328 22.65 20.53 -5.17
C THR A 328 21.64 21.58 -5.65
N THR A 329 22.12 22.77 -5.99
CA THR A 329 21.35 23.93 -6.49
C THR A 329 20.48 23.65 -7.74
N THR A 330 20.51 22.44 -8.26
CA THR A 330 19.86 22.04 -9.52
C THR A 330 18.52 21.30 -9.36
N GLY A 331 18.11 20.92 -8.15
CA GLY A 331 16.84 20.19 -7.89
C GLY A 331 16.67 18.86 -8.68
N ARG A 332 17.75 18.30 -9.20
CA ARG A 332 17.72 17.05 -9.99
C ARG A 332 17.91 15.83 -9.10
N THR A 333 17.03 14.85 -9.24
CA THR A 333 17.08 13.58 -8.50
C THR A 333 18.13 12.59 -8.99
N HIS A 334 18.79 12.85 -10.12
CA HIS A 334 19.84 12.01 -10.67
C HIS A 334 21.04 12.85 -11.10
N ARG A 335 22.24 12.43 -10.67
CA ARG A 335 23.49 12.96 -11.19
C ARG A 335 23.59 12.69 -12.69
N GLY A 336 23.55 13.74 -13.47
CA GLY A 336 23.82 13.66 -14.90
C GLY A 336 25.31 13.68 -15.18
N LYS A 337 25.70 13.23 -16.37
CA LYS A 337 27.11 13.36 -16.83
C LYS A 337 27.62 14.79 -16.78
N ASN A 338 26.76 15.80 -16.91
CA ASN A 338 27.13 17.22 -16.76
C ASN A 338 27.47 17.60 -15.32
N ASP A 339 26.82 17.00 -14.32
CA ASP A 339 27.12 17.29 -12.92
C ASP A 339 28.47 16.69 -12.53
N THR A 340 28.80 15.51 -13.04
CA THR A 340 30.13 14.89 -12.89
C THR A 340 31.22 15.75 -13.54
N ILE A 341 30.96 16.34 -14.72
CA ILE A 341 31.89 17.25 -15.38
C ILE A 341 32.09 18.51 -14.52
N PHE A 342 31.00 19.09 -14.02
CA PHE A 342 31.04 20.28 -13.18
C PHE A 342 31.91 20.07 -11.92
N GLU A 343 31.76 18.93 -11.26
CA GLU A 343 32.55 18.60 -10.04
C GLU A 343 34.02 18.43 -10.32
N ARG A 344 34.40 17.85 -11.47
CA ARG A 344 35.78 17.62 -11.86
C ARG A 344 36.52 18.87 -12.32
N LEU A 345 35.82 19.94 -12.63
CA LEU A 345 36.40 21.21 -12.97
C LEU A 345 36.88 21.96 -11.70
N ASP A 346 37.94 22.73 -11.80
CA ASP A 346 38.39 23.58 -10.71
C ASP A 346 37.43 24.73 -10.41
N SER A 347 37.64 25.46 -9.34
CA SER A 347 36.79 26.62 -8.98
C SER A 347 36.78 27.69 -10.08
N THR A 348 37.88 27.80 -10.84
CA THR A 348 37.99 28.66 -12.04
C THR A 348 38.54 27.83 -13.19
N PHE A 349 37.86 27.83 -14.34
CA PHE A 349 38.19 26.98 -15.49
C PHE A 349 37.91 27.68 -16.82
N THR A 350 38.52 27.16 -17.90
CA THR A 350 38.29 27.64 -19.29
C THR A 350 37.33 26.72 -20.03
N GLU A 351 36.84 27.15 -21.20
CA GLU A 351 36.05 26.33 -22.11
C GLU A 351 36.81 25.06 -22.54
N GLU A 352 38.14 25.17 -22.75
CA GLU A 352 38.97 24.03 -23.13
C GLU A 352 39.08 22.99 -22.00
N MET A 353 39.21 23.41 -20.74
CA MET A 353 39.17 22.51 -19.59
C MET A 353 37.82 21.81 -19.48
N ALA A 354 36.71 22.52 -19.70
CA ALA A 354 35.37 21.94 -19.74
C ALA A 354 35.21 20.94 -20.88
N MET A 355 35.82 21.20 -22.05
CA MET A 355 35.86 20.28 -23.18
C MET A 355 36.62 19.00 -22.85
N GLN A 356 37.81 19.11 -22.25
CA GLN A 356 38.63 17.97 -21.81
C GLN A 356 37.86 17.08 -20.82
N GLN A 357 37.27 17.66 -19.78
CA GLN A 357 36.52 16.92 -18.80
C GLN A 357 35.26 16.28 -19.44
N SER A 358 34.63 16.96 -20.39
CA SER A 358 33.49 16.42 -21.14
C SER A 358 33.87 15.19 -21.99
N LEU A 359 35.05 15.20 -22.60
CA LEU A 359 35.58 14.04 -23.35
C LEU A 359 35.85 12.86 -22.42
N VAL A 360 36.40 13.12 -21.22
CA VAL A 360 36.66 12.07 -20.21
C VAL A 360 35.33 11.41 -19.75
N VAL A 361 34.30 12.20 -19.49
CA VAL A 361 33.04 11.70 -18.87
C VAL A 361 32.06 11.15 -19.92
N LYS A 362 31.99 11.75 -21.11
CA LYS A 362 31.02 11.41 -22.16
C LYS A 362 31.59 10.63 -23.34
N GLY A 363 32.93 10.60 -23.50
CA GLY A 363 33.60 9.96 -24.62
C GLY A 363 33.77 10.86 -25.84
N SER A 364 34.30 10.27 -26.95
CA SER A 364 34.72 11.00 -28.16
C SER A 364 33.61 11.68 -28.96
N GLY A 365 32.34 11.46 -28.64
CA GLY A 365 31.19 12.07 -29.33
C GLY A 365 30.86 13.52 -28.88
N VAL A 366 31.68 14.13 -28.01
CA VAL A 366 31.44 15.49 -27.53
C VAL A 366 31.93 16.51 -28.55
N THR A 367 31.07 17.47 -28.88
CA THR A 367 31.38 18.58 -29.79
C THR A 367 31.54 19.90 -28.99
N SER A 368 32.32 20.87 -29.55
CA SER A 368 32.43 22.21 -28.95
C SER A 368 31.09 22.91 -28.74
N MET A 369 30.12 22.69 -29.66
CA MET A 369 28.78 23.23 -29.53
C MET A 369 28.04 22.67 -28.30
N MET A 370 28.21 21.39 -27.98
CA MET A 370 27.61 20.77 -26.78
C MET A 370 28.17 21.35 -25.50
N VAL A 371 29.49 21.61 -25.47
CA VAL A 371 30.15 22.21 -24.30
C VAL A 371 29.69 23.67 -24.12
N LYS A 372 29.67 24.47 -25.19
CA LYS A 372 29.12 25.82 -25.17
C LYS A 372 27.70 25.90 -24.67
N GLN A 373 26.85 24.97 -25.11
CA GLN A 373 25.47 24.90 -24.63
C GLN A 373 25.39 24.50 -23.13
N MET A 374 26.26 23.61 -22.68
CA MET A 374 26.38 23.21 -21.28
C MET A 374 26.78 24.41 -20.39
N LEU A 375 27.84 25.15 -20.79
CA LEU A 375 28.29 26.36 -20.11
C LEU A 375 27.23 27.46 -20.10
N LYS A 376 26.51 27.67 -21.21
CA LYS A 376 25.39 28.60 -21.28
C LYS A 376 24.27 28.23 -20.31
N ASN A 377 23.99 26.93 -20.17
CA ASN A 377 22.99 26.44 -19.21
C ASN A 377 23.44 26.65 -17.76
N TRP A 378 24.69 26.35 -17.42
CA TRP A 378 25.26 26.61 -16.09
C TRP A 378 25.25 28.11 -15.73
N LYS A 379 25.56 28.97 -16.69
CA LYS A 379 25.49 30.43 -16.51
C LYS A 379 24.03 30.87 -16.23
N ARG A 380 23.08 30.35 -17.00
CA ARG A 380 21.63 30.63 -16.80
C ARG A 380 21.10 30.12 -15.46
N GLN A 381 21.66 29.01 -14.98
CA GLN A 381 21.32 28.40 -13.69
C GLN A 381 22.02 29.05 -12.50
N GLY A 382 22.89 30.04 -12.72
CA GLY A 382 23.65 30.70 -11.68
C GLY A 382 24.74 29.82 -11.06
N LEU A 383 25.19 28.76 -11.73
CA LEU A 383 26.22 27.86 -11.24
C LEU A 383 27.64 28.40 -11.51
N VAL A 384 27.79 29.18 -12.56
CA VAL A 384 29.05 29.81 -12.95
C VAL A 384 28.83 31.26 -13.39
N VAL A 385 29.83 32.10 -13.16
CA VAL A 385 29.96 33.44 -13.71
C VAL A 385 31.11 33.46 -14.72
N GLN A 386 30.89 34.05 -15.88
CA GLN A 386 31.91 34.24 -16.88
C GLN A 386 32.62 35.57 -16.58
N GLN A 387 33.92 35.51 -16.41
CA GLN A 387 34.80 36.66 -16.18
C GLN A 387 35.14 37.39 -17.49
N PRO A 388 35.62 38.65 -17.43
CA PRO A 388 36.02 39.41 -18.64
C PRO A 388 37.15 38.74 -19.45
N ASP A 389 37.98 37.91 -18.81
CA ASP A 389 39.05 37.13 -19.41
C ASP A 389 38.60 35.81 -20.04
N LEU A 390 37.28 35.64 -20.23
CA LEU A 390 36.63 34.45 -20.78
C LEU A 390 36.70 33.18 -19.92
N ARG A 391 37.24 33.25 -18.70
CA ARG A 391 37.18 32.15 -17.73
C ARG A 391 35.81 32.07 -17.05
N TYR A 392 35.49 30.90 -16.55
CA TYR A 392 34.27 30.62 -15.77
C TYR A 392 34.66 30.36 -14.32
N THR A 393 34.02 31.04 -13.39
CA THR A 393 34.21 30.83 -11.95
C THR A 393 32.95 30.20 -11.38
N LYS A 394 33.11 29.11 -10.63
CA LYS A 394 32.00 28.48 -9.90
C LYS A 394 31.50 29.42 -8.81
N ILE A 395 30.20 29.59 -8.72
CA ILE A 395 29.58 30.33 -7.61
C ILE A 395 29.53 29.37 -6.43
N SER A 396 30.39 29.57 -5.42
CA SER A 396 30.25 28.87 -4.14
C SER A 396 29.02 29.43 -3.45
N THR A 397 27.99 28.64 -3.36
CA THR A 397 26.89 28.91 -2.40
C THR A 397 27.47 28.57 -1.03
N VAL A 398 28.02 29.56 -0.34
CA VAL A 398 28.27 29.46 1.10
C VAL A 398 26.89 29.48 1.75
N VAL A 399 26.48 28.34 2.33
CA VAL A 399 25.42 28.29 3.32
C VAL A 399 26.07 28.14 4.68
#